data_736dcc8146b0c709dc17a2acd082921e
#
_entry.id   736dcc8146b0c709dc17a2acd082921e
#
_cell.length_a   1.000
_cell.length_b   1.000
_cell.length_c   1.000
_cell.angle_alpha   90.00
_cell.angle_beta   90.00
_cell.angle_gamma   90.00
#
_symmetry.space_group_name_H-M   'P 1'
#
loop_
_entity.id
_entity.type
_entity.pdbx_description
1 polymer ?
#
loop_
_entity_poly.entity_id
_entity_poly.type
_entity_poly.pdbx_seq_one_letter_code
_entity_poly.pdbx_strand_id
1 'polypeptide(L)'
;MIAHTVAAPVAGRTLRVTHVSRHAGYADTRGFVVVVVGPGGPLLPNGVVLTGPPETGRVVLEGATIWDPTLRLRGDESLTAPGDAPFADALHDPERMADIARGLIGRGVGLTPEGDDAVAATAAILAAAGRRLPLPDDLRTRTTALSATLLELAAQGMIAEPFHAVLNGAPLERLTRLGHTTGRTYAVNGAAALRGLGYGARHGARDQGHPAGAGAVDGNQAVARAGGRRRGRAEVAADRP
;
A
#
# COMPACT_ATOMS: atom_id res chain seq x y z
N MET A 1 5.19 -6.02 -15.25
CA MET A 1 4.37 -4.99 -14.57
C MET A 1 5.29 -3.99 -13.91
N ILE A 2 4.95 -2.71 -13.90
CA ILE A 2 5.81 -1.61 -13.41
C ILE A 2 5.01 -0.75 -12.46
N ALA A 3 5.58 -0.36 -11.31
CA ALA A 3 5.00 0.68 -10.47
C ALA A 3 4.99 2.03 -11.23
N HIS A 4 3.92 2.81 -11.10
CA HIS A 4 3.80 4.08 -11.83
C HIS A 4 4.91 5.08 -11.44
N THR A 5 5.42 5.01 -10.21
CA THR A 5 6.57 5.78 -9.72
C THR A 5 7.84 5.54 -10.52
N VAL A 6 7.99 4.34 -11.10
CA VAL A 6 9.10 3.96 -11.97
C VAL A 6 8.78 4.31 -13.43
N ALA A 7 7.52 4.17 -13.85
CA ALA A 7 7.11 4.39 -15.24
C ALA A 7 7.40 5.82 -15.69
N ALA A 8 7.14 6.84 -14.86
CA ALA A 8 7.37 8.24 -15.20
C ALA A 8 8.85 8.59 -15.41
N PRO A 9 9.80 8.25 -14.49
CA PRO A 9 11.22 8.55 -14.67
C PRO A 9 11.91 7.68 -15.73
N VAL A 10 11.35 6.50 -16.08
CA VAL A 10 11.97 5.55 -17.03
C VAL A 10 11.16 5.31 -18.30
N ALA A 11 10.05 6.02 -18.51
CA ALA A 11 9.21 5.88 -19.69
C ALA A 11 10.03 6.05 -20.98
N GLY A 12 9.99 5.03 -21.83
CA GLY A 12 10.79 4.96 -23.07
C GLY A 12 12.30 4.84 -22.84
N ARG A 13 12.74 4.55 -21.62
CA ARG A 13 14.15 4.40 -21.26
C ARG A 13 14.50 2.96 -20.92
N THR A 14 15.77 2.66 -21.10
CA THR A 14 16.35 1.40 -20.64
C THR A 14 16.81 1.55 -19.19
N LEU A 15 16.35 0.65 -18.34
CA LEU A 15 16.85 0.51 -16.98
C LEU A 15 18.13 -0.33 -16.99
N ARG A 16 19.16 0.10 -16.28
CA ARG A 16 20.39 -0.69 -16.12
C ARG A 16 20.41 -1.34 -14.74
N VAL A 17 20.22 -2.64 -14.69
CA VAL A 17 20.40 -3.44 -13.47
C VAL A 17 21.89 -3.60 -13.22
N THR A 18 22.37 -3.09 -12.09
CA THR A 18 23.80 -3.07 -11.73
C THR A 18 24.15 -4.14 -10.71
N HIS A 19 23.20 -4.60 -9.95
CA HIS A 19 23.40 -5.63 -8.93
C HIS A 19 22.22 -6.61 -8.94
N VAL A 20 22.50 -7.90 -8.78
CA VAL A 20 21.50 -8.96 -8.67
C VAL A 20 21.79 -9.78 -7.41
N SER A 21 20.79 -9.94 -6.56
CA SER A 21 20.76 -10.90 -5.47
C SER A 21 20.01 -12.17 -5.90
N ARG A 22 19.86 -13.13 -4.99
CA ARG A 22 19.13 -14.37 -5.27
C ARG A 22 17.70 -14.15 -5.79
N HIS A 23 17.04 -13.06 -5.42
CA HIS A 23 15.61 -12.85 -5.67
C HIS A 23 15.27 -11.54 -6.38
N ALA A 24 16.21 -10.60 -6.45
CA ALA A 24 15.96 -9.28 -7.01
C ALA A 24 17.20 -8.67 -7.65
N GLY A 25 16.98 -7.89 -8.70
CA GLY A 25 17.95 -6.98 -9.26
C GLY A 25 17.70 -5.54 -8.80
N TYR A 26 18.73 -4.72 -8.83
CA TYR A 26 18.69 -3.33 -8.39
C TYR A 26 19.30 -2.43 -9.44
N ALA A 27 18.63 -1.31 -9.69
CA ALA A 27 19.10 -0.26 -10.56
C ALA A 27 18.98 1.09 -9.84
N ASP A 28 20.05 1.87 -9.84
CA ASP A 28 20.03 3.24 -9.35
C ASP A 28 19.75 4.19 -10.52
N THR A 29 18.73 5.03 -10.37
CA THR A 29 18.37 6.08 -11.31
C THR A 29 18.52 7.44 -10.65
N ARG A 30 19.76 7.90 -10.45
CA ARG A 30 20.08 9.20 -9.84
C ARG A 30 19.55 9.33 -8.40
N GLY A 31 19.83 8.31 -7.56
CA GLY A 31 19.44 8.28 -6.16
C GLY A 31 18.05 7.68 -5.91
N PHE A 32 17.29 7.34 -6.95
CA PHE A 32 16.08 6.54 -6.83
C PHE A 32 16.40 5.08 -7.18
N VAL A 33 16.27 4.18 -6.23
CA VAL A 33 16.55 2.76 -6.44
C VAL A 33 15.31 2.06 -7.00
N VAL A 34 15.46 1.41 -8.14
CA VAL A 34 14.44 0.54 -8.72
C VAL A 34 14.75 -0.91 -8.40
N VAL A 35 13.76 -1.65 -7.91
CA VAL A 35 13.84 -3.09 -7.65
C VAL A 35 13.26 -3.85 -8.81
N VAL A 36 14.01 -4.80 -9.35
CA VAL A 36 13.59 -5.66 -10.45
C VAL A 36 13.44 -7.08 -9.92
N VAL A 37 12.27 -7.67 -10.07
CA VAL A 37 11.99 -9.04 -9.62
C VAL A 37 11.51 -9.91 -10.78
N GLY A 38 11.71 -11.23 -10.65
CA GLY A 38 11.21 -12.21 -11.60
C GLY A 38 9.71 -12.49 -11.44
N PRO A 39 9.18 -13.45 -12.23
CA PRO A 39 7.77 -13.85 -12.18
C PRO A 39 7.35 -14.29 -10.78
N GLY A 40 6.19 -13.83 -10.31
CA GLY A 40 5.68 -14.13 -8.97
C GLY A 40 6.36 -13.34 -7.83
N GLY A 41 7.32 -12.49 -8.14
CA GLY A 41 7.90 -11.57 -7.16
C GLY A 41 6.89 -10.50 -6.71
N PRO A 42 7.08 -9.91 -5.52
CA PRO A 42 6.17 -8.90 -4.98
C PRO A 42 6.22 -7.61 -5.79
N LEU A 43 5.06 -6.99 -6.01
CA LEU A 43 4.98 -5.64 -6.55
C LEU A 43 5.36 -4.64 -5.47
N LEU A 44 6.52 -4.02 -5.63
CA LEU A 44 7.02 -2.97 -4.74
C LEU A 44 6.69 -1.58 -5.32
N PRO A 45 6.57 -0.54 -4.48
CA PRO A 45 6.23 0.81 -4.94
C PRO A 45 7.29 1.42 -5.87
N ASN A 46 8.52 0.91 -5.83
CA ASN A 46 9.63 1.23 -6.73
C ASN A 46 10.00 0.04 -7.65
N GLY A 47 9.05 -0.87 -7.92
CA GLY A 47 9.31 -2.20 -8.47
C GLY A 47 8.98 -2.35 -9.95
N VAL A 48 9.72 -3.28 -10.57
CA VAL A 48 9.48 -3.84 -11.91
C VAL A 48 9.43 -5.35 -11.79
N VAL A 49 8.36 -5.98 -12.29
CA VAL A 49 8.25 -7.43 -12.41
C VAL A 49 8.49 -7.85 -13.85
N LEU A 50 9.49 -8.67 -14.06
CA LEU A 50 9.88 -9.23 -15.35
C LEU A 50 9.12 -10.53 -15.65
N THR A 51 9.18 -10.96 -16.90
CA THR A 51 8.72 -12.30 -17.36
C THR A 51 9.73 -13.41 -17.12
N GLY A 52 10.98 -13.07 -16.80
CA GLY A 52 12.09 -13.97 -16.48
C GLY A 52 12.82 -13.54 -15.21
N PRO A 53 13.84 -14.29 -14.77
CA PRO A 53 14.66 -13.93 -13.63
C PRO A 53 15.39 -12.61 -13.87
N PRO A 54 15.68 -11.82 -12.81
CA PRO A 54 16.48 -10.61 -12.95
C PRO A 54 17.93 -10.95 -13.26
N GLU A 55 18.49 -10.23 -14.23
CA GLU A 55 19.89 -10.34 -14.60
C GLU A 55 20.54 -8.95 -14.64
N THR A 56 21.86 -8.90 -14.51
CA THR A 56 22.61 -7.65 -14.70
C THR A 56 22.56 -7.25 -16.18
N GLY A 57 22.37 -5.97 -16.47
CA GLY A 57 22.30 -5.47 -17.83
C GLY A 57 21.16 -4.50 -18.07
N ARG A 58 20.73 -4.43 -19.32
CA ARG A 58 19.70 -3.50 -19.78
C ARG A 58 18.33 -4.18 -19.77
N VAL A 59 17.36 -3.53 -19.15
CA VAL A 59 15.96 -3.93 -19.16
C VAL A 59 15.15 -2.88 -19.90
N VAL A 60 14.41 -3.29 -20.92
CA VAL A 60 13.50 -2.43 -21.68
C VAL A 60 12.11 -2.55 -21.07
N LEU A 61 11.47 -1.42 -20.81
CA LEU A 61 10.19 -1.35 -20.09
C LEU A 61 8.99 -1.05 -21.00
N GLU A 62 9.15 -1.22 -22.31
CA GLU A 62 8.08 -0.96 -23.29
C GLU A 62 6.91 -1.92 -23.13
N GLY A 63 5.69 -1.39 -23.22
CA GLY A 63 4.45 -2.18 -23.17
C GLY A 63 4.12 -2.81 -21.82
N ALA A 64 4.80 -2.42 -20.74
CA ALA A 64 4.54 -2.96 -19.44
C ALA A 64 3.25 -2.42 -18.82
N THR A 65 2.47 -3.29 -18.18
CA THR A 65 1.31 -2.88 -17.38
C THR A 65 1.75 -2.06 -16.18
N ILE A 66 1.12 -0.90 -15.98
CA ILE A 66 1.40 0.01 -14.86
C ILE A 66 0.55 -0.38 -13.66
N TRP A 67 1.15 -0.38 -12.48
CA TRP A 67 0.50 -0.59 -11.20
C TRP A 67 0.60 0.67 -10.33
N ASP A 68 -0.52 1.04 -9.67
CA ASP A 68 -0.57 2.15 -8.71
C ASP A 68 -0.29 1.63 -7.28
N PRO A 69 0.85 1.98 -6.65
CA PRO A 69 1.19 1.60 -5.29
C PRO A 69 0.50 2.46 -4.21
N THR A 70 -0.32 3.43 -4.58
CA THR A 70 -0.96 4.34 -3.63
C THR A 70 -1.98 3.61 -2.76
N LEU A 71 -1.79 3.64 -1.45
CA LEU A 71 -2.70 3.06 -0.48
C LEU A 71 -3.94 3.96 -0.35
N ARG A 72 -5.11 3.33 -0.43
CA ARG A 72 -6.40 3.99 -0.22
C ARG A 72 -7.15 3.26 0.87
N LEU A 73 -7.45 3.96 1.97
CA LEU A 73 -8.25 3.43 3.06
C LEU A 73 -9.73 3.65 2.78
N ARG A 74 -10.55 2.63 3.02
CA ARG A 74 -12.02 2.63 2.79
C ARG A 74 -12.81 2.86 4.06
N GLY A 75 -12.16 2.71 5.22
CA GLY A 75 -12.76 2.89 6.54
C GLY A 75 -13.17 1.61 7.26
N ASP A 76 -13.10 0.47 6.58
CA ASP A 76 -13.43 -0.85 7.11
C ASP A 76 -12.20 -1.79 7.21
N GLU A 77 -11.00 -1.26 6.95
CA GLU A 77 -9.77 -2.04 7.05
C GLU A 77 -9.60 -2.59 8.47
N SER A 78 -9.30 -3.87 8.53
CA SER A 78 -8.89 -4.54 9.76
C SER A 78 -7.60 -5.33 9.50
N LEU A 79 -6.60 -5.06 10.29
CA LEU A 79 -5.36 -5.81 10.31
C LEU A 79 -5.00 -6.12 11.76
N THR A 80 -4.88 -7.40 12.07
CA THR A 80 -4.47 -7.85 13.39
C THR A 80 -3.13 -8.55 13.29
N ALA A 81 -2.13 -7.99 13.95
CA ALA A 81 -0.83 -8.60 14.10
C ALA A 81 -0.29 -8.31 15.50
N PRO A 82 0.10 -9.34 16.26
CA PRO A 82 0.70 -9.16 17.58
C PRO A 82 2.14 -8.67 17.47
N GLY A 83 2.55 -7.80 18.36
CA GLY A 83 3.91 -7.28 18.46
C GLY A 83 3.95 -5.85 18.98
N ASP A 84 5.15 -5.42 19.33
CA ASP A 84 5.41 -4.05 19.76
C ASP A 84 5.48 -3.12 18.54
N ALA A 85 4.73 -2.02 18.61
CA ALA A 85 4.69 -1.00 17.58
C ALA A 85 5.14 0.34 18.19
N PRO A 86 6.34 0.81 17.86
CA PRO A 86 6.94 2.01 18.46
C PRO A 86 6.09 3.28 18.39
N PHE A 87 5.23 3.37 17.36
CA PHE A 87 4.38 4.54 17.12
C PHE A 87 3.00 4.46 17.80
N ALA A 88 2.64 3.32 18.45
CA ALA A 88 1.27 3.10 18.93
C ALA A 88 0.71 4.24 19.78
N ASP A 89 1.53 4.78 20.69
CA ASP A 89 1.13 5.85 21.64
C ASP A 89 1.53 7.25 21.17
N ALA A 90 2.06 7.39 19.96
CA ALA A 90 2.59 8.65 19.44
C ALA A 90 1.84 9.18 18.22
N LEU A 91 0.86 8.45 17.70
CA LEU A 91 0.21 8.75 16.41
C LEU A 91 -0.45 10.13 16.35
N HIS A 92 -0.78 10.73 17.49
CA HIS A 92 -1.39 12.06 17.58
C HIS A 92 -0.42 13.17 17.98
N ASP A 93 0.87 12.84 18.14
CA ASP A 93 1.95 13.76 18.50
C ASP A 93 3.02 13.78 17.40
N PRO A 94 3.03 14.80 16.51
CA PRO A 94 3.97 14.87 15.40
C PRO A 94 5.45 14.98 15.83
N GLU A 95 5.74 15.64 16.95
CA GLU A 95 7.11 15.79 17.44
C GLU A 95 7.63 14.46 17.96
N ARG A 96 6.84 13.78 18.77
CA ARG A 96 7.17 12.43 19.26
C ARG A 96 7.28 11.40 18.11
N MET A 97 6.42 11.48 17.10
CA MET A 97 6.56 10.64 15.91
C MET A 97 7.88 10.90 15.18
N ALA A 98 8.27 12.18 15.02
CA ALA A 98 9.53 12.54 14.37
C ALA A 98 10.74 12.01 15.13
N ASP A 99 10.73 12.08 16.48
CA ASP A 99 11.81 11.56 17.31
C ASP A 99 11.91 10.04 17.25
N ILE A 100 10.77 9.33 17.29
CA ILE A 100 10.73 7.88 17.12
C ILE A 100 11.26 7.49 15.74
N ALA A 101 10.81 8.15 14.67
CA ALA A 101 11.28 7.88 13.32
C ALA A 101 12.80 8.08 13.21
N ARG A 102 13.31 9.21 13.71
CA ARG A 102 14.74 9.51 13.73
C ARG A 102 15.54 8.46 14.49
N GLY A 103 14.97 7.91 15.56
CA GLY A 103 15.60 6.87 16.37
C GLY A 103 15.57 5.48 15.73
N LEU A 104 14.62 5.20 14.84
CA LEU A 104 14.44 3.89 14.19
C LEU A 104 15.16 3.79 12.84
N ILE A 105 15.20 4.87 12.06
CA ILE A 105 15.75 4.88 10.71
C ILE A 105 17.22 4.42 10.72
N GLY A 106 17.49 3.40 9.89
CA GLY A 106 18.78 2.73 9.79
C GLY A 106 19.03 1.64 10.84
N ARG A 107 18.10 1.39 11.76
CA ARG A 107 18.23 0.32 12.76
C ARG A 107 17.82 -1.03 12.20
N GLY A 108 18.71 -1.98 12.29
CA GLY A 108 18.53 -3.35 11.80
C GLY A 108 19.59 -3.72 10.77
N VAL A 109 19.45 -4.91 10.20
CA VAL A 109 20.39 -5.44 9.21
C VAL A 109 19.73 -5.52 7.84
N GLY A 110 20.56 -5.54 6.78
CA GLY A 110 20.10 -5.75 5.41
C GLY A 110 19.84 -4.45 4.65
N LEU A 111 19.21 -4.60 3.46
CA LEU A 111 18.92 -3.49 2.55
C LEU A 111 17.71 -2.66 2.98
N THR A 112 16.80 -3.26 3.73
CA THR A 112 15.66 -2.63 4.38
C THR A 112 15.72 -2.96 5.87
N PRO A 113 16.43 -2.14 6.68
CA PRO A 113 16.50 -2.32 8.12
C PRO A 113 15.11 -2.36 8.75
N GLU A 114 14.91 -3.17 9.78
CA GLU A 114 13.60 -3.38 10.42
C GLU A 114 12.99 -2.07 10.96
N GLY A 115 13.83 -1.18 11.46
CA GLY A 115 13.38 0.15 11.90
C GLY A 115 12.79 0.98 10.77
N ASP A 116 13.36 0.89 9.56
CA ASP A 116 12.84 1.57 8.37
C ASP A 116 11.51 0.97 7.93
N ASP A 117 11.38 -0.36 8.01
CA ASP A 117 10.13 -1.05 7.71
C ASP A 117 8.99 -0.61 8.67
N ALA A 118 9.29 -0.41 9.95
CA ALA A 118 8.33 0.09 10.92
C ALA A 118 7.88 1.53 10.60
N VAL A 119 8.84 2.39 10.25
CA VAL A 119 8.57 3.77 9.82
C VAL A 119 7.76 3.78 8.53
N ALA A 120 8.12 2.96 7.52
CA ALA A 120 7.44 2.91 6.24
C ALA A 120 5.97 2.48 6.37
N ALA A 121 5.68 1.42 7.13
CA ALA A 121 4.31 0.95 7.34
C ALA A 121 3.45 2.01 8.02
N THR A 122 3.97 2.66 9.06
CA THR A 122 3.26 3.73 9.78
C THR A 122 3.05 4.95 8.88
N ALA A 123 4.09 5.39 8.15
CA ALA A 123 4.03 6.53 7.25
C ALA A 123 2.98 6.33 6.14
N ALA A 124 2.92 5.15 5.53
CA ALA A 124 1.97 4.84 4.47
C ALA A 124 0.51 4.90 4.96
N ILE A 125 0.21 4.35 6.15
CA ILE A 125 -1.12 4.42 6.75
C ILE A 125 -1.49 5.88 7.09
N LEU A 126 -0.57 6.62 7.70
CA LEU A 126 -0.81 8.03 8.02
C LEU A 126 -1.08 8.85 6.76
N ALA A 127 -0.27 8.68 5.71
CA ALA A 127 -0.44 9.39 4.45
C ALA A 127 -1.78 9.05 3.78
N ALA A 128 -2.18 7.77 3.78
CA ALA A 128 -3.48 7.33 3.26
C ALA A 128 -4.67 7.90 4.08
N ALA A 129 -4.46 8.22 5.36
CA ALA A 129 -5.41 8.91 6.23
C ALA A 129 -5.31 10.45 6.15
N GLY A 130 -4.58 11.01 5.18
CA GLY A 130 -4.38 12.46 5.01
C GLY A 130 -3.46 13.11 6.04
N ARG A 131 -2.64 12.32 6.72
CA ARG A 131 -1.70 12.78 7.77
C ARG A 131 -0.26 12.53 7.32
N ARG A 132 0.70 13.12 8.04
CA ARG A 132 2.12 12.97 7.72
C ARG A 132 2.91 12.44 8.91
N LEU A 133 3.85 11.55 8.64
CA LEU A 133 4.96 11.22 9.53
C LEU A 133 6.16 12.03 9.07
N PRO A 134 6.71 12.92 9.90
CA PRO A 134 7.89 13.68 9.51
C PRO A 134 9.11 12.78 9.37
N LEU A 135 9.75 12.80 8.21
CA LEU A 135 11.02 12.14 7.96
C LEU A 135 12.18 13.14 8.16
N PRO A 136 13.35 12.71 8.64
CA PRO A 136 14.50 13.59 8.78
C PRO A 136 15.06 14.02 7.42
N ASP A 137 15.53 15.27 7.32
CA ASP A 137 16.11 15.84 6.09
C ASP A 137 17.37 15.09 5.62
N ASP A 138 18.09 14.51 6.56
CA ASP A 138 19.31 13.71 6.32
C ASP A 138 19.01 12.20 6.12
N LEU A 139 17.78 11.84 5.76
CA LEU A 139 17.29 10.46 5.59
C LEU A 139 18.27 9.57 4.81
N ARG A 140 18.78 10.06 3.67
CA ARG A 140 19.65 9.30 2.77
C ARG A 140 21.05 9.01 3.32
N THR A 141 21.45 9.67 4.40
CA THR A 141 22.70 9.39 5.12
C THR A 141 22.51 8.44 6.30
N ARG A 142 21.25 8.23 6.72
CA ARG A 142 20.89 7.40 7.88
C ARG A 142 20.62 5.95 7.52
N THR A 143 20.23 5.69 6.29
CA THR A 143 19.87 4.35 5.87
C THR A 143 20.36 4.04 4.45
N THR A 144 20.05 2.86 3.95
CA THR A 144 20.42 2.46 2.60
C THR A 144 19.66 3.27 1.55
N ALA A 145 20.24 3.42 0.35
CA ALA A 145 19.57 4.12 -0.75
C ALA A 145 18.21 3.48 -1.13
N LEU A 146 18.10 2.14 -1.04
CA LEU A 146 16.85 1.42 -1.26
C LEU A 146 15.82 1.80 -0.21
N SER A 147 16.21 1.72 1.06
CA SER A 147 15.30 2.00 2.17
C SER A 147 14.85 3.45 2.19
N ALA A 148 15.76 4.39 1.93
CA ALA A 148 15.43 5.80 1.78
C ALA A 148 14.38 6.03 0.67
N THR A 149 14.54 5.36 -0.49
CA THR A 149 13.54 5.42 -1.58
C THR A 149 12.18 4.90 -1.12
N LEU A 150 12.14 3.77 -0.41
CA LEU A 150 10.90 3.19 0.10
C LEU A 150 10.23 4.07 1.15
N LEU A 151 10.99 4.68 2.05
CA LEU A 151 10.49 5.62 3.06
C LEU A 151 9.89 6.89 2.44
N GLU A 152 10.55 7.46 1.43
CA GLU A 152 10.05 8.61 0.68
C GLU A 152 8.73 8.30 -0.03
N LEU A 153 8.59 7.10 -0.60
CA LEU A 153 7.36 6.62 -1.22
C LEU A 153 6.27 6.34 -0.18
N ALA A 154 6.61 5.71 0.94
CA ALA A 154 5.68 5.45 2.03
C ALA A 154 5.12 6.75 2.64
N ALA A 155 5.94 7.79 2.78
CA ALA A 155 5.48 9.11 3.21
C ALA A 155 4.48 9.78 2.25
N GLN A 156 4.39 9.28 1.01
CA GLN A 156 3.39 9.66 0.00
C GLN A 156 2.22 8.66 -0.07
N GLY A 157 2.15 7.69 0.85
CA GLY A 157 1.10 6.68 0.89
C GLY A 157 1.31 5.51 -0.07
N MET A 158 2.53 5.32 -0.59
CA MET A 158 2.83 4.26 -1.55
C MET A 158 3.54 3.11 -0.85
N ILE A 159 3.00 1.90 -0.96
CA ILE A 159 3.52 0.73 -0.27
C ILE A 159 3.39 -0.54 -1.14
N ALA A 160 4.05 -1.62 -0.73
CA ALA A 160 4.08 -2.88 -1.43
C ALA A 160 2.68 -3.50 -1.60
N GLU A 161 2.43 -4.15 -2.75
CA GLU A 161 1.14 -4.78 -3.08
C GLU A 161 0.68 -5.81 -2.04
N PRO A 162 1.54 -6.66 -1.44
CA PRO A 162 1.10 -7.58 -0.40
C PRO A 162 0.44 -6.90 0.80
N PHE A 163 0.84 -5.66 1.13
CA PHE A 163 0.20 -4.88 2.19
C PHE A 163 -1.22 -4.43 1.77
N HIS A 164 -1.37 -3.93 0.54
CA HIS A 164 -2.69 -3.62 -0.02
C HIS A 164 -3.61 -4.84 -0.01
N ALA A 165 -3.09 -6.00 -0.43
CA ALA A 165 -3.87 -7.23 -0.50
C ALA A 165 -4.43 -7.63 0.88
N VAL A 166 -3.59 -7.56 1.93
CA VAL A 166 -4.01 -7.93 3.29
C VAL A 166 -5.04 -6.94 3.84
N LEU A 167 -4.90 -5.65 3.59
CA LEU A 167 -5.92 -4.66 3.96
C LEU A 167 -7.24 -4.85 3.21
N ASN A 168 -7.21 -5.49 2.05
CA ASN A 168 -8.39 -5.88 1.27
C ASN A 168 -8.87 -7.33 1.58
N GLY A 169 -8.46 -7.91 2.69
CA GLY A 169 -8.94 -9.21 3.18
C GLY A 169 -8.15 -10.44 2.71
N ALA A 170 -7.00 -10.25 2.04
CA ALA A 170 -6.12 -11.39 1.76
C ALA A 170 -5.49 -11.94 3.05
N PRO A 171 -5.11 -13.23 3.09
CA PRO A 171 -4.46 -13.83 4.25
C PRO A 171 -3.17 -13.10 4.64
N LEU A 172 -2.91 -12.97 5.95
CA LEU A 172 -1.75 -12.28 6.51
C LEU A 172 -0.42 -12.89 6.02
N GLU A 173 -0.41 -14.17 5.72
CA GLU A 173 0.73 -14.91 5.19
C GLU A 173 1.26 -14.33 3.88
N ARG A 174 0.40 -13.69 3.08
CA ARG A 174 0.82 -13.01 1.86
C ARG A 174 1.79 -11.87 2.15
N LEU A 175 1.53 -11.13 3.22
CA LEU A 175 2.40 -10.02 3.66
C LEU A 175 3.64 -10.56 4.38
N THR A 176 3.49 -11.52 5.29
CA THR A 176 4.61 -12.03 6.10
C THR A 176 5.67 -12.79 5.29
N ARG A 177 5.38 -13.15 4.05
CA ARG A 177 6.37 -13.70 3.09
C ARG A 177 7.23 -12.61 2.43
N LEU A 178 6.92 -11.34 2.63
CA LEU A 178 7.71 -10.25 2.08
C LEU A 178 9.01 -10.06 2.87
N GLY A 179 10.14 -10.35 2.24
CA GLY A 179 11.45 -10.29 2.88
C GLY A 179 11.63 -11.29 4.04
N HIS A 180 12.63 -11.06 4.88
CA HIS A 180 12.87 -11.89 6.06
C HIS A 180 12.04 -11.40 7.26
N THR A 181 12.09 -10.10 7.55
CA THR A 181 11.37 -9.44 8.65
C THR A 181 10.36 -8.41 8.17
N THR A 182 10.57 -7.81 7.00
CA THR A 182 9.81 -6.70 6.43
C THR A 182 8.30 -6.90 6.52
N GLY A 183 7.79 -8.04 6.04
CA GLY A 183 6.36 -8.29 6.01
C GLY A 183 5.73 -8.38 7.40
N ARG A 184 6.42 -8.97 8.37
CA ARG A 184 5.97 -9.03 9.76
C ARG A 184 5.97 -7.63 10.38
N THR A 185 7.04 -6.88 10.19
CA THR A 185 7.18 -5.51 10.69
C THR A 185 6.11 -4.59 10.10
N TYR A 186 5.82 -4.72 8.81
CA TYR A 186 4.72 -4.03 8.15
C TYR A 186 3.37 -4.38 8.79
N ALA A 187 3.10 -5.66 9.04
CA ALA A 187 1.84 -6.10 9.63
C ALA A 187 1.63 -5.50 11.02
N VAL A 188 2.63 -5.58 11.91
CA VAL A 188 2.55 -5.09 13.29
C VAL A 188 2.33 -3.58 13.34
N ASN A 189 3.17 -2.82 12.62
CA ASN A 189 3.11 -1.36 12.65
C ASN A 189 1.91 -0.81 11.88
N GLY A 190 1.53 -1.43 10.76
CA GLY A 190 0.31 -1.09 10.05
C GLY A 190 -0.95 -1.34 10.86
N ALA A 191 -1.03 -2.48 11.57
CA ALA A 191 -2.13 -2.79 12.47
C ALA A 191 -2.24 -1.77 13.62
N ALA A 192 -1.12 -1.40 14.23
CA ALA A 192 -1.10 -0.40 15.28
C ALA A 192 -1.53 0.99 14.79
N ALA A 193 -1.03 1.41 13.63
CA ALA A 193 -1.39 2.68 13.01
C ALA A 193 -2.90 2.74 12.67
N LEU A 194 -3.45 1.69 12.07
CA LEU A 194 -4.89 1.61 11.80
C LEU A 194 -5.72 1.72 13.08
N ARG A 195 -5.40 0.93 14.12
CA ARG A 195 -6.11 0.98 15.40
C ARG A 195 -6.04 2.37 16.04
N GLY A 196 -4.86 2.97 16.08
CA GLY A 196 -4.66 4.30 16.66
C GLY A 196 -5.38 5.42 15.92
N LEU A 197 -5.69 5.20 14.63
CA LEU A 197 -6.51 6.10 13.81
C LEU A 197 -8.02 5.76 13.86
N GLY A 198 -8.42 4.72 14.61
CA GLY A 198 -9.82 4.32 14.76
C GLY A 198 -10.37 3.44 13.63
N TYR A 199 -9.51 2.89 12.77
CA TYR A 199 -9.91 1.88 11.79
C TYR A 199 -10.12 0.52 12.47
N GLY A 200 -11.09 -0.27 11.97
CA GLY A 200 -11.41 -1.60 12.52
C GLY A 200 -12.30 -1.60 13.77
N ALA A 201 -12.53 -0.47 14.43
CA ALA A 201 -13.35 -0.41 15.63
C ALA A 201 -14.87 -0.57 15.36
N ARG A 202 -15.29 -0.50 14.11
CA ARG A 202 -16.73 -0.47 13.74
C ARG A 202 -17.37 -1.85 13.58
N HIS A 203 -16.61 -2.94 13.60
CA HIS A 203 -17.16 -4.29 13.46
C HIS A 203 -17.67 -4.89 14.77
N GLY A 204 -17.31 -4.32 15.94
CA GLY A 204 -17.79 -4.77 17.24
C GLY A 204 -19.11 -4.16 17.71
N ALA A 205 -19.59 -3.08 17.08
CA ALA A 205 -20.72 -2.30 17.59
C ALA A 205 -22.08 -2.62 16.90
N ARG A 206 -22.14 -3.51 15.94
CA ARG A 206 -23.40 -3.85 15.24
C ARG A 206 -24.13 -5.07 15.79
N ASP A 207 -23.61 -5.74 16.80
CA ASP A 207 -24.25 -6.96 17.36
C ASP A 207 -24.66 -6.86 18.83
N GLN A 208 -24.96 -5.66 19.32
CA GLN A 208 -25.60 -5.50 20.62
C GLN A 208 -26.92 -4.73 20.50
N GLY A 209 -28.00 -5.50 20.38
CA GLY A 209 -29.28 -5.12 20.95
C GLY A 209 -30.24 -4.34 20.07
N HIS A 210 -30.95 -5.05 19.22
CA HIS A 210 -32.32 -4.65 18.96
C HIS A 210 -33.23 -5.46 19.89
N PRO A 211 -33.86 -4.86 20.91
CA PRO A 211 -34.89 -5.55 21.65
C PRO A 211 -36.11 -5.72 20.74
N ALA A 212 -36.55 -6.95 20.59
CA ALA A 212 -37.83 -7.29 19.99
C ALA A 212 -38.94 -6.58 20.79
N GLY A 213 -39.47 -5.49 20.24
CA GLY A 213 -40.67 -4.82 20.70
C GLY A 213 -41.83 -5.18 19.78
N ALA A 214 -42.68 -6.05 20.30
CA ALA A 214 -43.97 -6.36 19.69
C ALA A 214 -44.88 -5.12 19.64
N GLY A 215 -45.53 -4.90 18.49
CA GLY A 215 -46.57 -3.89 18.32
C GLY A 215 -47.23 -4.07 16.98
N ALA A 216 -48.22 -4.97 16.95
CA ALA A 216 -49.18 -5.06 15.85
C ALA A 216 -50.11 -3.85 15.86
N VAL A 217 -50.28 -3.17 14.73
CA VAL A 217 -51.54 -2.46 14.39
C VAL A 217 -51.77 -2.58 12.88
N ASP A 218 -52.91 -3.09 12.58
CA ASP A 218 -53.61 -3.19 11.30
C ASP A 218 -53.88 -1.82 10.64
N GLY A 219 -53.95 -1.77 9.31
CA GLY A 219 -54.42 -0.56 8.64
C GLY A 219 -54.25 -0.55 7.11
N ASN A 220 -55.02 -1.33 6.46
CA ASN A 220 -55.66 -1.31 5.13
C ASN A 220 -55.61 0.01 4.32
N GLN A 221 -55.53 -0.14 3.01
CA GLN A 221 -56.00 0.62 1.80
C GLN A 221 -54.83 1.08 0.90
N ALA A 222 -54.68 0.54 -0.26
CA ALA A 222 -55.44 0.54 -1.53
C ALA A 222 -54.93 1.59 -2.54
N VAL A 223 -54.54 1.07 -3.69
CA VAL A 223 -54.75 1.56 -5.09
C VAL A 223 -54.01 2.82 -5.55
N ALA A 224 -53.10 2.72 -6.54
CA ALA A 224 -53.39 3.15 -7.92
C ALA A 224 -52.18 2.98 -8.88
N ARG A 225 -52.51 2.53 -10.05
CA ARG A 225 -51.77 2.31 -11.30
C ARG A 225 -51.34 3.63 -11.96
N ALA A 226 -50.23 3.53 -12.72
CA ALA A 226 -50.03 3.98 -14.12
C ALA A 226 -48.52 4.10 -14.33
N GLY A 227 -47.82 3.51 -15.27
CA GLY A 227 -48.10 3.43 -16.70
C GLY A 227 -47.13 4.36 -17.43
N GLY A 228 -46.12 3.82 -18.14
CA GLY A 228 -45.29 4.68 -18.98
C GLY A 228 -44.07 3.99 -19.57
N ARG A 229 -44.26 3.18 -20.62
CA ARG A 229 -43.20 2.72 -21.54
C ARG A 229 -42.70 3.92 -22.36
N ARG A 230 -41.39 4.08 -22.55
CA ARG A 230 -40.85 4.52 -23.85
C ARG A 230 -39.49 3.88 -24.10
N ARG A 231 -39.43 3.14 -25.18
CA ARG A 231 -38.24 2.68 -25.88
C ARG A 231 -37.74 3.85 -26.73
N GLY A 232 -36.40 4.07 -26.71
CA GLY A 232 -35.70 4.92 -27.68
C GLY A 232 -34.50 4.16 -28.20
N ARG A 233 -34.66 3.67 -29.44
CA ARG A 233 -33.62 3.09 -30.30
C ARG A 233 -32.96 4.28 -31.00
N ALA A 234 -31.63 4.32 -31.03
CA ALA A 234 -30.90 5.17 -31.96
C ALA A 234 -29.77 4.38 -32.60
N GLU A 235 -29.74 4.49 -33.89
CA GLU A 235 -29.06 3.79 -34.95
C GLU A 235 -27.55 4.10 -34.99
N VAL A 236 -26.82 3.11 -35.47
CA VAL A 236 -25.45 3.16 -35.93
C VAL A 236 -25.44 3.80 -37.33
N ALA A 237 -24.54 4.78 -37.55
CA ALA A 237 -24.13 5.18 -38.90
C ALA A 237 -22.63 4.93 -39.03
N ALA A 238 -22.30 3.99 -39.90
CA ALA A 238 -20.96 3.81 -40.46
C ALA A 238 -20.77 4.77 -41.60
N ASP A 239 -19.61 5.36 -41.69
CA ASP A 239 -19.11 5.86 -42.99
C ASP A 239 -17.60 5.65 -43.11
N ARG A 240 -17.22 5.02 -44.18
CA ARG A 240 -15.90 4.92 -44.79
C ARG A 240 -15.95 5.80 -46.06
N PRO A 241 -14.86 6.21 -46.66
CA PRO A 241 -13.61 5.47 -46.98
C PRO A 241 -12.37 5.95 -46.26
#